data_b5f377c44d3732378758044ef78a5e03
#
_entry.id   b5f377c44d3732378758044ef78a5e03
#
_cell.length_a   1.000
_cell.length_b   1.000
_cell.length_c   1.000
_cell.angle_alpha   90.00
_cell.angle_beta   90.00
_cell.angle_gamma   90.00
#
_symmetry.space_group_name_H-M   'P 1'
#
loop_
_entity.id
_entity.type
_entity.pdbx_description
1 polymer ?
#
loop_
_entity_poly.entity_id
_entity_poly.type
_entity_poly.pdbx_seq_one_letter_code
_entity_poly.pdbx_strand_id
1 'polypeptide(L)'
;LPEYSIVHKQDWFIREQYRPQTGDAQISFLSRSFERHFNERPYLNHSCFLFLTKTTKERMRMQSNFSTLCRGNIIPKEVDRESTTKFLEAVDQFERILNDSGFISITRLSGDEITGTAEQPGLLEKYFTLSLSDTTSLQDVELGAETLRVGNKRVCLHTLSDTEDLPGHVGTDMRYERLSTDRSDCLLSFAAPVGLLLSCDHIYNQYLFLESSDANLQMFEKWARNMQSLSRYSRSNQINKEWIDRYLNEAHSFGLLSIRAHFNVMAWSDDAEELRRIRNDVGSQLALMECRPRHNTVDAATLYWAGMPGNAGDFPAEESFYTFVEPALCFFTEETNYKSSPSPFGIKMCDRISGKPLH
;
A
#
# COMPACT_ATOMS: atom_id res chain seq x y z
N LEU A 1 12.30 -9.07 11.33
CA LEU A 1 11.27 -10.12 11.26
C LEU A 1 11.90 -11.41 10.73
N PRO A 2 11.42 -12.60 11.18
CA PRO A 2 11.94 -13.89 10.68
C PRO A 2 11.54 -14.16 9.23
N GLU A 3 12.27 -15.08 8.57
CA GLU A 3 11.94 -15.54 7.22
C GLU A 3 10.47 -16.01 7.11
N TYR A 4 9.90 -15.88 5.93
CA TYR A 4 8.49 -16.17 5.63
C TYR A 4 7.52 -15.32 6.45
N SER A 5 7.90 -14.08 6.70
CA SER A 5 7.01 -13.02 7.18
C SER A 5 6.64 -12.10 6.02
N ILE A 6 5.43 -11.56 6.07
CA ILE A 6 4.93 -10.59 5.11
C ILE A 6 4.66 -9.29 5.86
N VAL A 7 5.21 -8.20 5.35
CA VAL A 7 4.88 -6.84 5.77
C VAL A 7 3.91 -6.28 4.75
N HIS A 8 2.70 -5.97 5.18
CA HIS A 8 1.69 -5.33 4.35
C HIS A 8 1.33 -3.98 4.96
N LYS A 9 1.80 -2.90 4.36
CA LYS A 9 1.39 -1.54 4.70
C LYS A 9 0.23 -1.15 3.79
N GLN A 10 -0.84 -0.65 4.39
CA GLN A 10 -2.05 -0.26 3.72
C GLN A 10 -2.41 1.18 4.08
N ASP A 11 -2.32 2.06 3.11
CA ASP A 11 -2.65 3.46 3.26
C ASP A 11 -4.00 3.75 2.63
N TRP A 12 -4.92 4.21 3.44
CA TRP A 12 -6.26 4.60 3.04
C TRP A 12 -6.34 6.11 2.86
N PHE A 13 -6.73 6.53 1.69
CA PHE A 13 -6.94 7.92 1.33
C PHE A 13 -8.41 8.10 0.97
N ILE A 14 -9.17 8.71 1.88
CA ILE A 14 -10.63 8.84 1.75
C ILE A 14 -11.00 10.31 1.73
N ARG A 15 -11.84 10.67 0.77
CA ARG A 15 -12.42 12.01 0.69
C ARG A 15 -13.43 12.21 1.83
N GLU A 16 -13.18 13.20 2.67
CA GLU A 16 -14.05 13.60 3.76
C GLU A 16 -14.50 15.03 3.58
N GLN A 17 -15.69 15.32 4.08
CA GLN A 17 -16.16 16.69 4.15
C GLN A 17 -15.88 17.28 5.52
N TYR A 18 -15.54 18.55 5.53
CA TYR A 18 -15.34 19.29 6.77
C TYR A 18 -16.64 19.31 7.59
N ARG A 19 -16.55 18.94 8.85
CA ARG A 19 -17.64 19.04 9.82
C ARG A 19 -17.32 20.17 10.80
N PRO A 20 -18.18 21.22 10.90
CA PRO A 20 -17.95 22.29 11.87
C PRO A 20 -17.92 21.72 13.29
N GLN A 21 -16.93 22.13 14.07
CA GLN A 21 -16.80 21.70 15.47
C GLN A 21 -17.58 22.60 16.45
N THR A 22 -18.04 23.74 15.99
CA THR A 22 -18.71 24.75 16.83
C THR A 22 -20.22 24.76 16.62
N GLY A 23 -20.98 24.64 17.69
CA GLY A 23 -22.42 24.85 17.67
C GLY A 23 -22.79 26.32 17.35
N ASP A 24 -24.01 26.55 16.92
CA ASP A 24 -24.56 27.78 16.29
C ASP A 24 -24.47 29.12 17.09
N ALA A 25 -23.97 29.11 18.29
CA ALA A 25 -24.16 30.22 19.23
C ALA A 25 -23.12 31.31 19.18
N GLN A 26 -22.75 31.95 18.22
CA GLN A 26 -21.83 33.13 18.10
C GLN A 26 -20.61 32.93 17.18
N ILE A 27 -20.84 32.45 16.00
CA ILE A 27 -19.75 32.34 15.00
C ILE A 27 -19.53 33.70 14.36
N SER A 28 -18.28 34.19 14.37
CA SER A 28 -17.89 35.42 13.67
C SER A 28 -18.12 35.30 12.16
N PHE A 29 -18.21 36.42 11.46
CA PHE A 29 -18.32 36.42 9.99
C PHE A 29 -17.18 35.62 9.32
N LEU A 30 -15.95 35.76 9.82
CA LEU A 30 -14.77 35.04 9.31
C LEU A 30 -14.92 33.53 9.52
N SER A 31 -15.38 33.10 10.69
CA SER A 31 -15.62 31.67 10.97
C SER A 31 -16.69 31.09 10.06
N ARG A 32 -17.80 31.78 9.83
CA ARG A 32 -18.84 31.36 8.89
C ARG A 32 -18.35 31.26 7.46
N SER A 33 -17.51 32.20 7.02
CA SER A 33 -16.91 32.18 5.69
C SER A 33 -15.95 31.00 5.53
N PHE A 34 -15.16 30.69 6.57
CA PHE A 34 -14.28 29.52 6.61
C PHE A 34 -15.07 28.22 6.55
N GLU A 35 -16.07 28.06 7.40
CA GLU A 35 -16.92 26.85 7.41
C GLU A 35 -17.60 26.62 6.08
N ARG A 36 -18.17 27.68 5.47
CA ARG A 36 -18.78 27.59 4.14
C ARG A 36 -17.76 27.18 3.08
N HIS A 37 -16.54 27.74 3.13
CA HIS A 37 -15.48 27.40 2.18
C HIS A 37 -15.10 25.93 2.23
N PHE A 38 -14.98 25.34 3.43
CA PHE A 38 -14.59 23.94 3.59
C PHE A 38 -15.75 22.95 3.48
N ASN A 39 -16.99 23.35 3.82
CA ASN A 39 -18.16 22.51 3.60
C ASN A 39 -18.43 22.18 2.14
N GLU A 40 -18.02 23.06 1.23
CA GLU A 40 -18.19 22.88 -0.22
C GLU A 40 -17.02 22.10 -0.86
N ARG A 41 -15.99 21.76 -0.08
CA ARG A 41 -14.74 21.17 -0.60
C ARG A 41 -14.34 19.95 0.22
N PRO A 42 -14.41 18.75 -0.38
CA PRO A 42 -13.85 17.57 0.26
C PRO A 42 -12.33 17.70 0.37
N TYR A 43 -11.77 17.18 1.43
CA TYR A 43 -10.34 17.01 1.60
C TYR A 43 -9.99 15.52 1.66
N LEU A 44 -8.75 15.18 1.37
CA LEU A 44 -8.26 13.82 1.45
C LEU A 44 -7.77 13.53 2.87
N ASN A 45 -8.41 12.58 3.55
CA ASN A 45 -7.98 12.09 4.85
C ASN A 45 -7.19 10.81 4.70
N HIS A 46 -6.10 10.67 5.47
CA HIS A 46 -5.18 9.54 5.43
C HIS A 46 -5.23 8.74 6.72
N SER A 47 -5.31 7.41 6.57
CA SER A 47 -5.15 6.45 7.65
C SER A 47 -4.21 5.34 7.20
N CYS A 48 -3.25 4.99 8.04
CA CYS A 48 -2.24 3.96 7.73
C CYS A 48 -2.40 2.76 8.67
N PHE A 49 -2.41 1.57 8.09
CA PHE A 49 -2.43 0.30 8.79
C PHE A 49 -1.24 -0.55 8.37
N LEU A 50 -0.64 -1.23 9.32
CA LEU A 50 0.48 -2.13 9.10
C LEU A 50 0.13 -3.53 9.60
N PHE A 51 0.12 -4.49 8.68
CA PHE A 51 -0.16 -5.89 8.97
C PHE A 51 1.13 -6.70 8.85
N LEU A 52 1.45 -7.44 9.91
CA LEU A 52 2.57 -8.37 9.94
C LEU A 52 2.02 -9.78 9.96
N THR A 53 2.30 -10.56 8.94
CA THR A 53 1.76 -11.92 8.79
C THR A 53 2.89 -12.93 8.79
N LYS A 54 2.79 -13.98 9.63
CA LYS A 54 3.67 -15.16 9.55
C LYS A 54 3.04 -16.20 8.65
N THR A 55 3.82 -16.74 7.72
CA THR A 55 3.36 -17.78 6.80
C THR A 55 4.43 -18.86 6.62
N THR A 56 4.20 -19.81 5.73
CA THR A 56 5.16 -20.85 5.35
C THR A 56 5.74 -20.60 3.97
N LYS A 57 6.86 -21.26 3.66
CA LYS A 57 7.51 -21.19 2.35
C LYS A 57 6.56 -21.58 1.23
N GLU A 58 5.83 -22.66 1.43
CA GLU A 58 4.90 -23.23 0.44
C GLU A 58 3.77 -22.25 0.16
N ARG A 59 3.21 -21.66 1.21
CA ARG A 59 2.09 -20.72 1.07
C ARG A 59 2.53 -19.40 0.44
N MET A 60 3.69 -18.87 0.79
CA MET A 60 4.24 -17.64 0.22
C MET A 60 4.54 -17.75 -1.29
N ARG A 61 4.66 -18.98 -1.82
CA ARG A 61 4.95 -19.26 -3.23
C ARG A 61 3.78 -19.81 -4.01
N MET A 62 2.58 -19.64 -3.48
CA MET A 62 1.38 -20.12 -4.16
C MET A 62 0.95 -19.21 -5.29
N GLN A 63 0.41 -19.81 -6.33
CA GLN A 63 -0.15 -19.14 -7.49
C GLN A 63 -1.63 -18.75 -7.25
N SER A 64 -2.13 -17.80 -8.02
CA SER A 64 -3.48 -17.22 -7.89
C SER A 64 -4.62 -18.25 -7.95
N ASN A 65 -4.45 -19.31 -8.73
CA ASN A 65 -5.43 -20.40 -8.84
C ASN A 65 -5.56 -21.29 -7.58
N PHE A 66 -4.70 -21.06 -6.57
CA PHE A 66 -4.74 -21.78 -5.29
C PHE A 66 -5.11 -20.88 -4.11
N SER A 67 -5.79 -19.78 -4.37
CA SER A 67 -6.26 -18.84 -3.35
C SER A 67 -7.12 -19.51 -2.27
N THR A 68 -7.12 -18.96 -1.06
CA THR A 68 -7.96 -19.42 0.07
C THR A 68 -9.45 -19.26 -0.16
N LEU A 69 -9.89 -18.47 -1.15
CA LEU A 69 -11.29 -18.48 -1.58
C LEU A 69 -11.80 -19.89 -1.88
N CYS A 70 -10.89 -20.80 -2.25
CA CYS A 70 -11.19 -22.21 -2.58
C CYS A 70 -10.71 -23.20 -1.52
N ARG A 71 -10.18 -22.76 -0.36
CA ARG A 71 -9.60 -23.64 0.66
C ARG A 71 -10.44 -23.73 1.92
N GLY A 72 -10.55 -24.96 2.41
CA GLY A 72 -11.17 -25.24 3.71
C GLY A 72 -10.27 -24.97 4.94
N ASN A 73 -8.96 -24.79 4.79
CA ASN A 73 -8.01 -24.59 5.87
C ASN A 73 -7.24 -23.27 5.71
N ILE A 74 -7.57 -22.32 6.55
CA ILE A 74 -6.97 -20.98 6.55
C ILE A 74 -5.65 -20.96 7.34
N ILE A 75 -5.51 -21.78 8.39
CA ILE A 75 -4.32 -21.81 9.24
C ILE A 75 -3.32 -22.84 8.69
N PRO A 76 -2.09 -22.42 8.34
CA PRO A 76 -1.04 -23.33 7.95
C PRO A 76 -0.67 -24.24 9.13
N LYS A 77 -0.79 -25.57 8.95
CA LYS A 77 -0.43 -26.55 9.98
C LYS A 77 1.08 -26.60 10.26
N GLU A 78 1.86 -26.07 9.34
CA GLU A 78 3.33 -26.04 9.40
C GLU A 78 3.90 -24.91 10.27
N VAL A 79 3.07 -23.95 10.68
CA VAL A 79 3.50 -22.90 11.60
C VAL A 79 3.44 -23.46 13.03
N ASP A 80 4.58 -23.89 13.51
CA ASP A 80 4.70 -24.45 14.85
C ASP A 80 4.67 -23.36 15.95
N ARG A 81 4.56 -23.80 17.20
CA ARG A 81 4.49 -22.90 18.36
C ARG A 81 5.78 -22.09 18.56
N GLU A 82 6.93 -22.70 18.29
CA GLU A 82 8.23 -22.04 18.46
C GLU A 82 8.40 -20.92 17.42
N SER A 83 8.08 -21.19 16.16
CA SER A 83 8.11 -20.18 15.09
C SER A 83 7.13 -19.04 15.37
N THR A 84 5.96 -19.33 15.92
CA THR A 84 4.98 -18.32 16.32
C THR A 84 5.51 -17.45 17.44
N THR A 85 6.13 -18.04 18.48
CA THR A 85 6.72 -17.28 19.59
C THR A 85 7.84 -16.36 19.10
N LYS A 86 8.77 -16.88 18.30
CA LYS A 86 9.86 -16.08 17.71
C LYS A 86 9.33 -14.93 16.84
N PHE A 87 8.25 -15.17 16.12
CA PHE A 87 7.62 -14.12 15.31
C PHE A 87 7.03 -13.02 16.21
N LEU A 88 6.30 -13.38 17.24
CA LEU A 88 5.70 -12.39 18.17
C LEU A 88 6.78 -11.58 18.91
N GLU A 89 7.85 -12.22 19.37
CA GLU A 89 9.01 -11.51 19.96
C GLU A 89 9.65 -10.51 18.98
N ALA A 90 9.79 -10.91 17.71
CA ALA A 90 10.30 -10.03 16.66
C ALA A 90 9.35 -8.86 16.34
N VAL A 91 8.03 -9.09 16.40
CA VAL A 91 7.01 -8.04 16.26
C VAL A 91 7.10 -7.06 17.44
N ASP A 92 7.24 -7.54 18.66
CA ASP A 92 7.40 -6.69 19.86
C ASP A 92 8.67 -5.81 19.77
N GLN A 93 9.74 -6.37 19.24
CA GLN A 93 10.99 -5.63 19.03
C GLN A 93 10.83 -4.60 17.90
N PHE A 94 10.18 -4.97 16.80
CA PHE A 94 9.93 -4.08 15.67
C PHE A 94 9.08 -2.87 16.07
N GLU A 95 8.00 -3.10 16.82
CA GLU A 95 7.14 -2.04 17.35
C GLU A 95 7.93 -1.07 18.24
N ARG A 96 8.77 -1.60 19.15
CA ARG A 96 9.62 -0.76 20.01
C ARG A 96 10.58 0.10 19.20
N ILE A 97 11.29 -0.48 18.23
CA ILE A 97 12.25 0.26 17.40
C ILE A 97 11.56 1.42 16.68
N LEU A 98 10.36 1.20 16.11
CA LEU A 98 9.63 2.25 15.41
C LEU A 98 9.14 3.34 16.36
N ASN A 99 8.57 2.98 17.50
CA ASN A 99 8.11 3.96 18.51
C ASN A 99 9.29 4.74 19.13
N ASP A 100 10.41 4.08 19.41
CA ASP A 100 11.60 4.73 19.97
C ASP A 100 12.31 5.64 18.98
N SER A 101 12.07 5.48 17.69
CA SER A 101 12.63 6.37 16.65
C SER A 101 12.15 7.82 16.79
N GLY A 102 10.98 8.03 17.37
CA GLY A 102 10.34 9.34 17.51
C GLY A 102 9.74 9.90 16.21
N PHE A 103 9.89 9.20 15.08
CA PHE A 103 9.33 9.61 13.78
C PHE A 103 7.98 8.94 13.49
N ILE A 104 7.78 7.71 13.98
CA ILE A 104 6.60 6.90 13.74
C ILE A 104 6.03 6.47 15.09
N SER A 105 4.72 6.59 15.25
CA SER A 105 4.00 6.06 16.42
C SER A 105 3.07 4.95 15.95
N ILE A 106 3.28 3.75 16.48
CA ILE A 106 2.47 2.57 16.18
C ILE A 106 1.71 2.14 17.44
N THR A 107 0.43 1.84 17.27
CA THR A 107 -0.43 1.24 18.31
C THR A 107 -1.06 -0.03 17.76
N ARG A 108 -1.10 -1.09 18.57
CA ARG A 108 -1.79 -2.34 18.18
C ARG A 108 -3.28 -2.15 18.21
N LEU A 109 -3.93 -2.67 17.18
CA LEU A 109 -5.38 -2.77 17.16
C LEU A 109 -5.84 -3.91 18.09
N SER A 110 -6.88 -3.65 18.83
CA SER A 110 -7.59 -4.65 19.64
C SER A 110 -8.41 -5.58 18.73
N GLY A 111 -8.85 -6.72 19.27
CA GLY A 111 -9.77 -7.61 18.54
C GLY A 111 -11.04 -6.90 18.10
N ASP A 112 -11.62 -6.06 18.95
CA ASP A 112 -12.86 -5.31 18.66
C ASP A 112 -12.66 -4.25 17.57
N GLU A 113 -11.50 -3.60 17.50
CA GLU A 113 -11.16 -2.68 16.42
C GLU A 113 -10.98 -3.40 15.07
N ILE A 114 -10.57 -4.66 15.09
CA ILE A 114 -10.41 -5.48 13.88
C ILE A 114 -11.74 -6.06 13.42
N THR A 115 -12.48 -6.71 14.31
CA THR A 115 -13.70 -7.48 13.97
C THR A 115 -14.98 -6.67 14.06
N GLY A 116 -14.95 -5.55 14.78
CA GLY A 116 -16.12 -4.74 15.09
C GLY A 116 -16.88 -5.20 16.32
N THR A 117 -17.77 -4.34 16.77
CA THR A 117 -18.73 -4.57 17.85
C THR A 117 -20.15 -4.32 17.34
N ALA A 118 -21.15 -4.58 18.17
CA ALA A 118 -22.54 -4.27 17.81
C ALA A 118 -22.81 -2.77 17.56
N GLU A 119 -21.93 -1.89 18.07
CA GLU A 119 -22.10 -0.43 18.02
C GLU A 119 -21.18 0.24 16.98
N GLN A 120 -20.02 -0.39 16.67
CA GLN A 120 -19.01 0.19 15.79
C GLN A 120 -18.44 -0.87 14.84
N PRO A 121 -18.37 -0.58 13.52
CA PRO A 121 -17.78 -1.48 12.55
C PRO A 121 -16.27 -1.60 12.75
N GLY A 122 -15.76 -2.82 12.68
CA GLY A 122 -14.33 -3.09 12.71
C GLY A 122 -13.65 -2.83 11.37
N LEU A 123 -12.32 -2.95 11.38
CA LEU A 123 -11.51 -2.71 10.18
C LEU A 123 -11.85 -3.70 9.04
N LEU A 124 -12.21 -4.95 9.37
CA LEU A 124 -12.66 -5.93 8.37
C LEU A 124 -13.96 -5.49 7.70
N GLU A 125 -14.94 -5.02 8.46
CA GLU A 125 -16.21 -4.52 7.92
C GLU A 125 -15.98 -3.25 7.08
N LYS A 126 -15.09 -2.36 7.54
CA LYS A 126 -14.68 -1.16 6.81
C LYS A 126 -14.03 -1.52 5.47
N TYR A 127 -13.23 -2.58 5.43
CA TYR A 127 -12.63 -3.08 4.18
C TYR A 127 -13.68 -3.62 3.20
N PHE A 128 -14.64 -4.40 3.67
CA PHE A 128 -15.74 -4.95 2.85
C PHE A 128 -16.78 -3.90 2.42
N THR A 129 -16.67 -2.67 2.92
CA THR A 129 -17.52 -1.55 2.49
C THR A 129 -16.72 -0.45 1.80
N LEU A 130 -15.38 -0.58 1.74
CA LEU A 130 -14.45 0.45 1.26
C LEU A 130 -14.77 1.83 1.85
N SER A 131 -14.98 1.88 3.17
CA SER A 131 -15.37 3.09 3.90
C SER A 131 -14.81 3.04 5.31
N LEU A 132 -14.24 4.14 5.79
CA LEU A 132 -13.81 4.30 7.18
C LEU A 132 -14.91 4.89 8.08
N SER A 133 -16.13 5.03 7.58
CA SER A 133 -17.28 5.55 8.36
C SER A 133 -17.67 4.59 9.48
N ASP A 134 -18.09 5.15 10.61
CA ASP A 134 -18.60 4.39 11.76
C ASP A 134 -20.05 3.90 11.57
N THR A 135 -20.69 4.22 10.44
CA THR A 135 -22.05 3.82 10.09
C THR A 135 -22.07 2.98 8.82
N THR A 136 -21.25 1.93 8.76
CA THR A 136 -21.23 1.04 7.61
C THR A 136 -22.17 -0.14 7.81
N SER A 137 -22.80 -0.57 6.73
CA SER A 137 -23.49 -1.86 6.66
C SER A 137 -22.82 -2.73 5.63
N LEU A 138 -22.65 -4.00 5.92
CA LEU A 138 -22.09 -4.97 4.97
C LEU A 138 -22.88 -4.94 3.67
N GLN A 139 -22.17 -4.99 2.57
CA GLN A 139 -22.69 -4.92 1.20
C GLN A 139 -22.22 -6.13 0.41
N ASP A 140 -22.91 -6.44 -0.67
CA ASP A 140 -22.48 -7.51 -1.57
C ASP A 140 -21.16 -7.16 -2.23
N VAL A 141 -20.24 -8.13 -2.29
CA VAL A 141 -18.99 -8.04 -3.00
C VAL A 141 -19.07 -8.91 -4.24
N GLU A 142 -19.02 -8.30 -5.42
CA GLU A 142 -19.02 -8.99 -6.70
C GLU A 142 -17.59 -9.14 -7.20
N LEU A 143 -17.09 -10.37 -7.23
CA LEU A 143 -15.76 -10.75 -7.70
C LEU A 143 -15.87 -11.37 -9.10
N GLY A 144 -16.02 -10.54 -10.11
CA GLY A 144 -16.06 -10.98 -11.51
C GLY A 144 -14.68 -10.98 -12.16
N ALA A 145 -14.55 -11.68 -13.29
CA ALA A 145 -13.29 -11.75 -14.06
C ALA A 145 -12.83 -10.39 -14.63
N GLU A 146 -13.74 -9.47 -14.85
CA GLU A 146 -13.43 -8.13 -15.39
C GLU A 146 -13.99 -7.01 -14.52
N THR A 147 -14.78 -7.35 -13.49
CA THR A 147 -15.46 -6.37 -12.65
C THR A 147 -15.28 -6.73 -11.17
N LEU A 148 -14.78 -5.77 -10.43
CA LEU A 148 -14.74 -5.81 -8.98
C LEU A 148 -15.68 -4.73 -8.46
N ARG A 149 -16.70 -5.13 -7.66
CA ARG A 149 -17.68 -4.22 -7.06
C ARG A 149 -17.86 -4.51 -5.58
N VAL A 150 -18.00 -3.46 -4.81
CA VAL A 150 -18.35 -3.52 -3.39
C VAL A 150 -19.58 -2.64 -3.20
N GLY A 151 -20.74 -3.25 -3.11
CA GLY A 151 -22.03 -2.56 -3.15
C GLY A 151 -22.18 -1.75 -4.45
N ASN A 152 -22.35 -0.45 -4.34
CA ASN A 152 -22.44 0.46 -5.48
C ASN A 152 -21.07 0.87 -6.04
N LYS A 153 -19.99 0.69 -5.27
CA LYS A 153 -18.63 1.11 -5.64
C LYS A 153 -18.03 0.17 -6.67
N ARG A 154 -17.65 0.71 -7.80
CA ARG A 154 -16.86 0.01 -8.82
C ARG A 154 -15.40 0.26 -8.55
N VAL A 155 -14.59 -0.79 -8.54
CA VAL A 155 -13.18 -0.74 -8.18
C VAL A 155 -12.31 -0.90 -9.42
N CYS A 156 -11.26 -0.11 -9.52
CA CYS A 156 -10.17 -0.33 -10.47
C CYS A 156 -8.87 -0.60 -9.70
N LEU A 157 -8.04 -1.49 -10.24
CA LEU A 157 -6.79 -1.91 -9.64
C LEU A 157 -5.64 -1.67 -10.62
N HIS A 158 -4.62 -0.95 -10.16
CA HIS A 158 -3.34 -0.81 -10.87
C HIS A 158 -2.25 -1.47 -10.06
N THR A 159 -1.45 -2.32 -10.73
CA THR A 159 -0.42 -3.11 -10.09
C THR A 159 0.97 -2.81 -10.62
N LEU A 160 1.96 -2.93 -9.75
CA LEU A 160 3.37 -3.06 -10.07
C LEU A 160 3.78 -4.46 -9.59
N SER A 161 3.75 -5.41 -10.49
CA SER A 161 3.93 -6.84 -10.22
C SER A 161 5.13 -7.45 -10.92
N ASP A 162 5.76 -6.70 -11.85
CA ASP A 162 6.91 -7.14 -12.60
C ASP A 162 8.04 -6.09 -12.53
N THR A 163 9.26 -6.54 -12.65
CA THR A 163 10.44 -5.65 -12.75
C THR A 163 10.38 -4.72 -13.97
N GLU A 164 9.68 -5.12 -15.03
CA GLU A 164 9.44 -4.28 -16.20
C GLU A 164 8.48 -3.11 -15.93
N ASP A 165 7.68 -3.19 -14.90
CA ASP A 165 6.74 -2.14 -14.49
C ASP A 165 7.43 -1.02 -13.68
N LEU A 166 8.66 -1.28 -13.20
CA LEU A 166 9.40 -0.42 -12.29
C LEU A 166 10.28 0.59 -13.06
N PRO A 167 10.60 1.73 -12.45
CA PRO A 167 11.53 2.70 -13.02
C PRO A 167 12.97 2.17 -13.00
N GLY A 168 13.81 2.71 -13.87
CA GLY A 168 15.23 2.38 -13.92
C GLY A 168 16.03 2.88 -12.69
N HIS A 169 15.46 3.81 -11.93
CA HIS A 169 16.05 4.38 -10.72
C HIS A 169 14.94 4.75 -9.73
N VAL A 170 15.19 4.50 -8.46
CA VAL A 170 14.33 4.92 -7.35
C VAL A 170 15.13 5.81 -6.39
N GLY A 171 14.46 6.78 -5.80
CA GLY A 171 15.02 7.66 -4.77
C GLY A 171 14.18 7.63 -3.50
N THR A 172 14.70 8.18 -2.42
CA THR A 172 13.94 8.34 -1.18
C THR A 172 12.90 9.44 -1.30
N ASP A 173 13.18 10.44 -2.11
CA ASP A 173 12.32 11.61 -2.28
C ASP A 173 12.25 12.05 -3.75
N MET A 174 11.26 12.90 -4.01
CA MET A 174 11.09 13.60 -5.28
C MET A 174 10.78 15.07 -5.04
N ARG A 175 11.28 15.94 -5.92
CA ARG A 175 10.97 17.37 -5.90
C ARG A 175 9.55 17.61 -6.41
N TYR A 176 8.71 18.23 -5.59
CA TYR A 176 7.35 18.57 -5.96
C TYR A 176 7.29 19.98 -6.56
N GLU A 177 7.24 20.07 -7.88
CA GLU A 177 7.36 21.33 -8.63
C GLU A 177 6.28 22.37 -8.30
N ARG A 178 5.05 21.95 -7.97
CA ARG A 178 3.96 22.88 -7.66
C ARG A 178 4.19 23.71 -6.41
N LEU A 179 5.01 23.24 -5.47
CA LEU A 179 5.31 23.91 -4.22
C LEU A 179 6.78 24.31 -4.10
N SER A 180 7.64 23.85 -4.99
CA SER A 180 9.05 24.23 -5.06
C SER A 180 9.20 25.59 -5.74
N THR A 181 10.28 26.28 -5.38
CA THR A 181 10.68 27.58 -5.95
C THR A 181 12.16 27.52 -6.33
N ASP A 182 12.68 28.58 -6.97
CA ASP A 182 14.10 28.68 -7.29
C ASP A 182 15.01 28.74 -6.04
N ARG A 183 14.43 28.99 -4.85
CA ARG A 183 15.16 29.15 -3.60
C ARG A 183 14.88 28.07 -2.56
N SER A 184 13.86 27.26 -2.75
CA SER A 184 13.48 26.21 -1.80
C SER A 184 12.83 25.05 -2.50
N ASP A 185 13.28 23.85 -2.19
CA ASP A 185 12.69 22.61 -2.67
C ASP A 185 11.63 22.13 -1.67
N CYS A 186 10.48 21.75 -2.20
CA CYS A 186 9.50 20.96 -1.48
C CYS A 186 9.72 19.51 -1.89
N LEU A 187 10.28 18.72 -0.99
CA LEU A 187 10.53 17.28 -1.20
C LEU A 187 9.35 16.49 -0.64
N LEU A 188 8.91 15.52 -1.39
CA LEU A 188 7.93 14.52 -0.99
C LEU A 188 8.54 13.13 -1.18
N SER A 189 7.99 12.11 -0.53
CA SER A 189 8.43 10.72 -0.76
C SER A 189 8.27 10.33 -2.23
N PHE A 190 9.07 9.40 -2.69
CA PHE A 190 9.01 8.89 -4.07
C PHE A 190 7.60 8.39 -4.43
N ALA A 191 6.89 7.80 -3.49
CA ALA A 191 5.54 7.26 -3.68
C ALA A 191 4.40 8.28 -3.45
N ALA A 192 4.69 9.55 -3.13
CA ALA A 192 3.67 10.58 -2.92
C ALA A 192 2.65 10.72 -4.08
N PRO A 193 3.02 10.55 -5.37
CA PRO A 193 2.07 10.60 -6.47
C PRO A 193 0.91 9.62 -6.34
N VAL A 194 1.11 8.44 -5.79
CA VAL A 194 0.06 7.42 -5.57
C VAL A 194 -0.54 7.47 -4.16
N GLY A 195 -0.16 8.44 -3.36
CA GLY A 195 -0.69 8.75 -2.03
C GLY A 195 -1.53 10.02 -2.02
N LEU A 196 -1.13 11.01 -1.23
CA LEU A 196 -1.87 12.28 -1.03
C LEU A 196 -2.05 13.13 -2.29
N LEU A 197 -1.30 12.90 -3.35
CA LEU A 197 -1.44 13.65 -4.61
C LEU A 197 -2.56 13.13 -5.52
N LEU A 198 -3.12 11.93 -5.26
CA LEU A 198 -4.33 11.44 -5.92
C LEU A 198 -5.57 12.05 -5.28
N SER A 199 -6.48 12.60 -6.10
CA SER A 199 -7.69 13.29 -5.62
C SER A 199 -8.92 12.39 -5.57
N CYS A 200 -8.78 11.11 -5.28
CA CYS A 200 -9.87 10.13 -5.26
C CYS A 200 -9.81 9.25 -4.00
N ASP A 201 -10.89 8.54 -3.74
CA ASP A 201 -10.90 7.50 -2.73
C ASP A 201 -10.11 6.30 -3.21
N HIS A 202 -9.09 5.92 -2.46
CA HIS A 202 -8.24 4.79 -2.82
C HIS A 202 -7.53 4.18 -1.61
N ILE A 203 -7.05 2.95 -1.81
CA ILE A 203 -6.12 2.28 -0.93
C ILE A 203 -4.84 2.04 -1.73
N TYR A 204 -3.71 2.43 -1.16
CA TYR A 204 -2.39 2.06 -1.66
C TYR A 204 -1.83 0.92 -0.80
N ASN A 205 -1.68 -0.26 -1.40
CA ASN A 205 -1.16 -1.46 -0.76
C ASN A 205 0.32 -1.64 -1.11
N GLN A 206 1.14 -1.91 -0.10
CA GLN A 206 2.58 -2.10 -0.21
C GLN A 206 2.95 -3.40 0.50
N TYR A 207 3.46 -4.38 -0.26
CA TYR A 207 3.81 -5.70 0.26
C TYR A 207 5.29 -5.95 0.15
N LEU A 208 5.89 -6.43 1.25
CA LEU A 208 7.24 -6.99 1.29
C LEU A 208 7.16 -8.43 1.78
N PHE A 209 7.66 -9.35 0.98
CA PHE A 209 7.69 -10.79 1.28
C PHE A 209 9.11 -11.15 1.68
N LEU A 210 9.32 -11.35 2.98
CA LEU A 210 10.62 -11.67 3.57
C LEU A 210 10.88 -13.17 3.44
N GLU A 211 11.51 -13.56 2.34
CA GLU A 211 11.96 -14.92 2.09
C GLU A 211 13.40 -15.13 2.59
N SER A 212 13.93 -16.35 2.44
CA SER A 212 15.33 -16.60 2.64
C SER A 212 16.15 -15.94 1.53
N SER A 213 16.90 -14.88 1.86
CA SER A 213 17.74 -14.17 0.91
C SER A 213 18.78 -15.11 0.27
N ASP A 214 19.42 -15.99 1.06
CA ASP A 214 20.40 -16.96 0.56
C ASP A 214 19.76 -17.91 -0.46
N ALA A 215 18.56 -18.40 -0.19
CA ALA A 215 17.85 -19.28 -1.12
C ALA A 215 17.48 -18.57 -2.43
N ASN A 216 17.10 -17.28 -2.36
CA ASN A 216 16.82 -16.47 -3.53
C ASN A 216 18.11 -16.24 -4.37
N LEU A 217 19.21 -15.87 -3.74
CA LEU A 217 20.49 -15.67 -4.44
C LEU A 217 20.97 -16.96 -5.10
N GLN A 218 20.90 -18.11 -4.42
CA GLN A 218 21.22 -19.41 -5.02
C GLN A 218 20.33 -19.74 -6.23
N MET A 219 19.07 -19.38 -6.17
CA MET A 219 18.16 -19.54 -7.32
C MET A 219 18.60 -18.66 -8.50
N PHE A 220 18.95 -17.39 -8.25
CA PHE A 220 19.47 -16.50 -9.29
C PHE A 220 20.80 -16.98 -9.86
N GLU A 221 21.72 -17.50 -9.06
CA GLU A 221 22.95 -18.12 -9.55
C GLU A 221 22.69 -19.31 -10.48
N LYS A 222 21.68 -20.13 -10.14
CA LYS A 222 21.25 -21.22 -11.01
C LYS A 222 20.66 -20.71 -12.32
N TRP A 223 19.85 -19.64 -12.27
CA TRP A 223 19.32 -19.00 -13.46
C TRP A 223 20.40 -18.37 -14.32
N ALA A 224 21.38 -17.68 -13.73
CA ALA A 224 22.53 -17.14 -14.46
C ALA A 224 23.28 -18.23 -15.24
N ARG A 225 23.56 -19.37 -14.61
CA ARG A 225 24.18 -20.55 -15.27
C ARG A 225 23.34 -21.09 -16.42
N ASN A 226 22.03 -21.18 -16.25
CA ASN A 226 21.11 -21.61 -17.30
C ASN A 226 21.10 -20.62 -18.47
N MET A 227 20.97 -19.31 -18.18
CA MET A 227 20.98 -18.26 -19.21
C MET A 227 22.30 -18.19 -19.94
N GLN A 228 23.43 -18.45 -19.28
CA GLN A 228 24.74 -18.53 -19.93
C GLN A 228 24.79 -19.62 -21.00
N SER A 229 24.21 -20.79 -20.73
CA SER A 229 24.16 -21.86 -21.73
C SER A 229 23.23 -21.51 -22.91
N LEU A 230 22.16 -20.74 -22.65
CA LEU A 230 21.17 -20.33 -23.63
C LEU A 230 21.50 -19.01 -24.36
N SER A 231 22.48 -18.23 -23.87
CA SER A 231 22.84 -16.92 -24.43
C SER A 231 23.35 -16.98 -25.88
N ARG A 232 23.87 -18.15 -26.29
CA ARG A 232 24.30 -18.38 -27.68
C ARG A 232 23.14 -18.46 -28.67
N TYR A 233 21.93 -18.71 -28.21
CA TYR A 233 20.75 -18.92 -29.06
C TYR A 233 19.83 -17.70 -29.14
N SER A 234 19.91 -16.77 -28.18
CA SER A 234 19.04 -15.60 -28.16
C SER A 234 19.72 -14.42 -27.45
N ARG A 235 19.61 -13.23 -28.07
CA ARG A 235 20.04 -11.96 -27.47
C ARG A 235 19.26 -11.65 -26.17
N SER A 236 18.00 -12.03 -26.10
CA SER A 236 17.17 -11.86 -24.90
C SER A 236 17.77 -12.64 -23.71
N ASN A 237 18.22 -13.88 -23.93
CA ASN A 237 18.86 -14.67 -22.87
C ASN A 237 20.19 -14.06 -22.42
N GLN A 238 20.92 -13.40 -23.32
CA GLN A 238 22.13 -12.67 -22.95
C GLN A 238 21.79 -11.45 -22.08
N ILE A 239 20.80 -10.66 -22.45
CA ILE A 239 20.35 -9.50 -21.67
C ILE A 239 19.87 -9.95 -20.28
N ASN A 240 19.05 -10.99 -20.22
CA ASN A 240 18.56 -11.53 -18.94
C ASN A 240 19.71 -12.00 -18.04
N LYS A 241 20.75 -12.64 -18.64
CA LYS A 241 21.95 -13.02 -17.89
C LYS A 241 22.67 -11.80 -17.32
N GLU A 242 22.85 -10.75 -18.11
CA GLU A 242 23.52 -9.52 -17.66
C GLU A 242 22.76 -8.85 -16.50
N TRP A 243 21.42 -8.87 -16.52
CA TRP A 243 20.61 -8.36 -15.42
C TRP A 243 20.74 -9.20 -14.16
N ILE A 244 20.69 -10.53 -14.29
CA ILE A 244 20.89 -11.44 -13.16
C ILE A 244 22.29 -11.29 -12.56
N ASP A 245 23.33 -11.20 -13.39
CA ASP A 245 24.71 -11.00 -12.93
C ASP A 245 24.84 -9.67 -12.17
N ARG A 246 24.19 -8.59 -12.65
CA ARG A 246 24.17 -7.30 -11.96
C ARG A 246 23.49 -7.42 -10.60
N TYR A 247 22.31 -8.04 -10.55
CA TYR A 247 21.57 -8.27 -9.31
C TYR A 247 22.40 -9.02 -8.27
N LEU A 248 23.05 -10.11 -8.67
CA LEU A 248 23.92 -10.90 -7.80
C LEU A 248 25.16 -10.10 -7.33
N ASN A 249 25.78 -9.34 -8.24
CA ASN A 249 26.92 -8.50 -7.89
C ASN A 249 26.55 -7.41 -6.86
N GLU A 250 25.41 -6.75 -7.01
CA GLU A 250 24.93 -5.77 -6.05
C GLU A 250 24.61 -6.41 -4.69
N ALA A 251 23.91 -7.56 -4.69
CA ALA A 251 23.59 -8.29 -3.47
C ALA A 251 24.85 -8.65 -2.68
N HIS A 252 25.87 -9.24 -3.36
CA HIS A 252 27.09 -9.66 -2.69
C HIS A 252 28.02 -8.50 -2.32
N SER A 253 28.11 -7.45 -3.17
CA SER A 253 29.01 -6.32 -2.93
C SER A 253 28.54 -5.44 -1.77
N PHE A 254 27.24 -5.27 -1.59
CA PHE A 254 26.65 -4.39 -0.59
C PHE A 254 25.94 -5.14 0.54
N GLY A 255 25.89 -6.47 0.50
CA GLY A 255 25.22 -7.28 1.51
C GLY A 255 23.68 -7.05 1.55
N LEU A 256 23.07 -6.78 0.38
CA LEU A 256 21.65 -6.45 0.30
C LEU A 256 20.78 -7.69 0.49
N LEU A 257 19.66 -7.51 1.17
CA LEU A 257 18.68 -8.57 1.41
C LEU A 257 17.71 -8.69 0.23
N SER A 258 17.78 -9.85 -0.45
CA SER A 258 16.84 -10.19 -1.53
C SER A 258 15.47 -10.54 -0.94
N ILE A 259 14.44 -9.84 -1.40
CA ILE A 259 13.04 -10.04 -1.04
C ILE A 259 12.17 -10.08 -2.30
N ARG A 260 10.88 -10.39 -2.14
CA ARG A 260 9.88 -10.04 -3.14
C ARG A 260 9.04 -8.86 -2.67
N ALA A 261 8.54 -8.07 -3.61
CA ALA A 261 7.66 -6.95 -3.35
C ALA A 261 6.49 -6.90 -4.33
N HIS A 262 5.45 -6.20 -3.95
CA HIS A 262 4.31 -5.85 -4.81
C HIS A 262 3.70 -4.54 -4.32
N PHE A 263 3.27 -3.71 -5.27
CA PHE A 263 2.58 -2.46 -4.98
C PHE A 263 1.33 -2.36 -5.84
N ASN A 264 0.22 -1.91 -5.25
CA ASN A 264 -0.99 -1.67 -6.01
C ASN A 264 -1.81 -0.51 -5.46
N VAL A 265 -2.47 0.19 -6.38
CA VAL A 265 -3.45 1.22 -6.08
C VAL A 265 -4.83 0.67 -6.40
N MET A 266 -5.66 0.55 -5.39
CA MET A 266 -7.06 0.17 -5.49
C MET A 266 -7.93 1.41 -5.28
N ALA A 267 -8.53 1.92 -6.35
CA ALA A 267 -9.36 3.10 -6.32
C ALA A 267 -10.79 2.78 -6.76
N TRP A 268 -11.76 3.57 -6.30
CA TRP A 268 -13.16 3.30 -6.57
C TRP A 268 -14.00 4.56 -6.73
N SER A 269 -15.15 4.39 -7.37
CA SER A 269 -16.24 5.37 -7.42
C SER A 269 -17.57 4.67 -7.66
N ASP A 270 -18.66 5.31 -7.22
CA ASP A 270 -20.02 4.89 -7.53
C ASP A 270 -20.40 5.28 -8.98
N ASP A 271 -19.78 6.32 -9.53
CA ASP A 271 -19.97 6.80 -10.90
C ASP A 271 -18.95 6.19 -11.87
N ALA A 272 -19.45 5.62 -12.96
CA ALA A 272 -18.62 4.99 -13.99
C ALA A 272 -17.73 5.99 -14.77
N GLU A 273 -18.23 7.22 -14.98
CA GLU A 273 -17.48 8.26 -15.68
C GLU A 273 -16.36 8.79 -14.78
N GLU A 274 -16.64 8.99 -13.49
CA GLU A 274 -15.63 9.35 -12.51
C GLU A 274 -14.57 8.24 -12.40
N LEU A 275 -14.97 6.98 -12.32
CA LEU A 275 -14.02 5.86 -12.26
C LEU A 275 -13.09 5.83 -13.48
N ARG A 276 -13.59 6.17 -14.66
CA ARG A 276 -12.76 6.25 -15.86
C ARG A 276 -11.70 7.35 -15.75
N ARG A 277 -12.05 8.51 -15.19
CA ARG A 277 -11.11 9.60 -14.89
C ARG A 277 -10.09 9.18 -13.84
N ILE A 278 -10.54 8.61 -12.73
CA ILE A 278 -9.68 8.08 -11.66
C ILE A 278 -8.65 7.08 -12.23
N ARG A 279 -9.09 6.15 -13.08
CA ARG A 279 -8.17 5.18 -13.71
C ARG A 279 -7.08 5.86 -14.53
N ASN A 280 -7.41 6.90 -15.28
CA ASN A 280 -6.44 7.67 -16.04
C ASN A 280 -5.51 8.48 -15.13
N ASP A 281 -6.04 9.05 -14.05
CA ASP A 281 -5.25 9.81 -13.08
C ASP A 281 -4.25 8.92 -12.36
N VAL A 282 -4.67 7.73 -11.88
CA VAL A 282 -3.75 6.74 -11.28
C VAL A 282 -2.65 6.34 -12.27
N GLY A 283 -3.02 6.04 -13.52
CA GLY A 283 -2.04 5.73 -14.56
C GLY A 283 -1.04 6.86 -14.80
N SER A 284 -1.50 8.11 -14.78
CA SER A 284 -0.66 9.30 -14.95
C SER A 284 0.28 9.50 -13.76
N GLN A 285 -0.19 9.29 -12.53
CA GLN A 285 0.65 9.40 -11.34
C GLN A 285 1.73 8.31 -11.29
N LEU A 286 1.40 7.08 -11.67
CA LEU A 286 2.40 6.01 -11.82
C LEU A 286 3.43 6.34 -12.92
N ALA A 287 3.00 6.93 -14.02
CA ALA A 287 3.91 7.36 -15.08
C ALA A 287 4.84 8.51 -14.64
N LEU A 288 4.40 9.40 -13.73
CA LEU A 288 5.27 10.42 -13.10
C LEU A 288 6.39 9.80 -12.25
N MET A 289 6.14 8.62 -11.69
CA MET A 289 7.15 7.82 -10.99
C MET A 289 8.02 6.98 -11.95
N GLU A 290 7.90 7.22 -13.27
CA GLU A 290 8.54 6.41 -14.32
C GLU A 290 8.14 4.92 -14.30
N CYS A 291 7.04 4.58 -13.61
CA CYS A 291 6.47 3.25 -13.61
C CYS A 291 5.58 3.03 -14.85
N ARG A 292 5.48 1.77 -15.29
CA ARG A 292 4.52 1.37 -16.32
C ARG A 292 3.21 0.95 -15.65
N PRO A 293 2.13 1.74 -15.74
CA PRO A 293 0.88 1.41 -15.08
C PRO A 293 0.23 0.19 -15.75
N ARG A 294 -0.01 -0.86 -14.97
CA ARG A 294 -0.74 -2.04 -15.40
C ARG A 294 -2.12 -2.06 -14.74
N HIS A 295 -3.15 -1.88 -15.54
CA HIS A 295 -4.53 -2.08 -15.07
C HIS A 295 -4.80 -3.58 -15.01
N ASN A 296 -4.92 -4.11 -13.79
CA ASN A 296 -5.15 -5.53 -13.55
C ASN A 296 -6.64 -5.80 -13.39
N THR A 297 -7.18 -6.69 -14.23
CA THR A 297 -8.57 -7.15 -14.16
C THR A 297 -8.66 -8.64 -13.84
N VAL A 298 -7.68 -9.42 -14.28
CA VAL A 298 -7.69 -10.89 -14.17
C VAL A 298 -7.53 -11.33 -12.72
N ASP A 299 -6.53 -10.78 -12.03
CA ASP A 299 -6.20 -11.13 -10.64
C ASP A 299 -6.79 -10.15 -9.61
N ALA A 300 -7.62 -9.20 -10.07
CA ALA A 300 -8.20 -8.17 -9.21
C ALA A 300 -8.97 -8.75 -8.02
N ALA A 301 -9.75 -9.82 -8.23
CA ALA A 301 -10.48 -10.49 -7.17
C ALA A 301 -9.55 -11.15 -6.14
N THR A 302 -8.49 -11.81 -6.58
CA THR A 302 -7.50 -12.46 -5.71
C THR A 302 -6.69 -11.42 -4.94
N LEU A 303 -6.28 -10.33 -5.59
CA LEU A 303 -5.54 -9.24 -4.96
C LEU A 303 -6.41 -8.46 -3.96
N TYR A 304 -7.69 -8.23 -4.27
CA TYR A 304 -8.64 -7.67 -3.31
C TYR A 304 -8.77 -8.55 -2.07
N TRP A 305 -8.90 -9.87 -2.25
CA TRP A 305 -8.99 -10.81 -1.14
C TRP A 305 -7.69 -10.87 -0.31
N ALA A 306 -6.53 -10.89 -0.97
CA ALA A 306 -5.23 -10.85 -0.30
C ALA A 306 -4.99 -9.50 0.43
N GLY A 307 -5.61 -8.41 -0.04
CA GLY A 307 -5.56 -7.08 0.58
C GLY A 307 -6.42 -6.93 1.83
N MET A 308 -7.30 -7.89 2.12
CA MET A 308 -8.06 -7.88 3.36
C MET A 308 -7.11 -7.87 4.57
N PRO A 309 -7.39 -7.06 5.60
CA PRO A 309 -6.58 -6.98 6.81
C PRO A 309 -6.18 -8.36 7.37
N GLY A 310 -4.87 -8.60 7.47
CA GLY A 310 -4.32 -9.87 7.97
C GLY A 310 -4.29 -11.03 6.98
N ASN A 311 -4.79 -10.88 5.75
CA ASN A 311 -4.89 -11.97 4.77
C ASN A 311 -3.76 -12.01 3.72
N ALA A 312 -2.68 -11.27 3.91
CA ALA A 312 -1.55 -11.21 2.98
C ALA A 312 -0.88 -12.58 2.71
N GLY A 313 -1.13 -13.60 3.57
CA GLY A 313 -0.68 -14.97 3.35
C GLY A 313 -1.29 -15.65 2.11
N ASP A 314 -2.34 -15.10 1.54
CA ASP A 314 -3.01 -15.57 0.32
C ASP A 314 -2.56 -14.87 -0.95
N PHE A 315 -1.58 -14.00 -0.82
CA PHE A 315 -1.11 -13.23 -1.96
C PHE A 315 -0.52 -14.15 -3.05
N PRO A 316 -0.93 -13.98 -4.33
CA PRO A 316 -0.44 -14.79 -5.44
C PRO A 316 1.03 -14.49 -5.75
N ALA A 317 1.87 -15.52 -5.75
CA ALA A 317 3.33 -15.36 -5.89
C ALA A 317 3.74 -14.71 -7.23
N GLU A 318 3.00 -15.00 -8.31
CA GLU A 318 3.25 -14.46 -9.65
C GLU A 318 3.00 -12.98 -9.79
N GLU A 319 2.21 -12.38 -8.89
CA GLU A 319 1.96 -10.95 -8.84
C GLU A 319 3.02 -10.18 -8.03
N SER A 320 4.18 -10.78 -7.77
CA SER A 320 5.28 -10.16 -7.03
C SER A 320 6.61 -10.30 -7.77
N PHE A 321 7.48 -9.32 -7.60
CA PHE A 321 8.78 -9.25 -8.23
C PHE A 321 9.92 -9.31 -7.20
N TYR A 322 11.09 -9.77 -7.63
CA TYR A 322 12.30 -9.77 -6.81
C TYR A 322 12.97 -8.40 -6.80
N THR A 323 13.38 -7.98 -5.62
CA THR A 323 14.08 -6.71 -5.37
C THR A 323 14.90 -6.80 -4.08
N PHE A 324 15.50 -5.68 -3.65
CA PHE A 324 16.11 -5.52 -2.34
C PHE A 324 15.21 -4.70 -1.41
N VAL A 325 15.47 -4.76 -0.10
CA VAL A 325 14.68 -4.04 0.90
C VAL A 325 14.71 -2.53 0.65
N GLU A 326 15.89 -1.96 0.40
CA GLU A 326 16.10 -0.53 0.28
C GLU A 326 15.32 0.08 -0.90
N PRO A 327 15.44 -0.44 -2.15
CA PRO A 327 14.61 0.04 -3.26
C PRO A 327 13.10 -0.16 -3.03
N ALA A 328 12.71 -1.26 -2.39
CA ALA A 328 11.30 -1.51 -2.10
C ALA A 328 10.72 -0.49 -1.11
N LEU A 329 11.50 -0.07 -0.11
CA LEU A 329 11.07 0.94 0.86
C LEU A 329 10.86 2.32 0.23
N CYS A 330 11.52 2.64 -0.88
CA CYS A 330 11.27 3.88 -1.63
C CYS A 330 9.80 3.98 -2.14
N PHE A 331 9.13 2.86 -2.31
CA PHE A 331 7.71 2.82 -2.67
C PHE A 331 6.75 2.97 -1.48
N PHE A 332 7.25 3.12 -0.26
CA PHE A 332 6.40 3.41 0.89
C PHE A 332 6.07 4.91 0.93
N THR A 333 4.79 5.22 1.13
CA THR A 333 4.38 6.61 1.35
C THR A 333 4.75 7.02 2.77
N GLU A 334 5.26 8.24 2.92
CA GLU A 334 5.66 8.81 4.21
C GLU A 334 4.73 9.96 4.63
N GLU A 335 4.08 10.60 3.67
CA GLU A 335 3.21 11.72 3.93
C GLU A 335 1.93 11.28 4.63
N THR A 336 1.57 12.04 5.67
CA THR A 336 0.31 11.90 6.39
C THR A 336 -0.35 13.26 6.57
N ASN A 337 -1.62 13.27 6.94
CA ASN A 337 -2.28 14.52 7.26
C ASN A 337 -1.71 15.16 8.52
N TYR A 338 -1.50 16.44 8.46
CA TYR A 338 -1.13 17.23 9.63
C TYR A 338 -2.23 17.14 10.71
N LYS A 339 -1.83 16.90 11.95
CA LYS A 339 -2.71 16.90 13.11
C LYS A 339 -2.60 18.25 13.80
N SER A 340 -3.65 19.05 13.72
CA SER A 340 -3.72 20.31 14.47
C SER A 340 -4.37 20.11 15.84
N SER A 341 -3.91 20.88 16.83
CA SER A 341 -4.62 20.96 18.11
C SER A 341 -5.88 21.79 17.93
N PRO A 342 -7.05 21.33 18.39
CA PRO A 342 -8.25 22.15 18.37
C PRO A 342 -8.04 23.39 19.26
N SER A 343 -8.10 24.57 18.66
CA SER A 343 -8.00 25.85 19.36
C SER A 343 -9.10 26.80 18.89
N PRO A 344 -9.89 27.38 19.80
CA PRO A 344 -10.87 28.39 19.43
C PRO A 344 -10.22 29.73 19.01
N PHE A 345 -8.93 29.89 19.32
CA PHE A 345 -8.16 31.10 19.03
C PHE A 345 -6.98 30.75 18.12
N GLY A 346 -7.15 30.87 16.84
CA GLY A 346 -6.08 30.58 15.89
C GLY A 346 -6.39 31.09 14.50
N ILE A 347 -5.36 31.19 13.68
CA ILE A 347 -5.52 31.44 12.26
C ILE A 347 -5.88 30.10 11.62
N LYS A 348 -7.06 30.06 11.01
CA LYS A 348 -7.50 28.88 10.28
C LYS A 348 -6.84 28.82 8.91
N MET A 349 -6.17 27.74 8.64
CA MET A 349 -5.45 27.47 7.38
C MET A 349 -5.92 26.13 6.78
N CYS A 350 -5.34 25.75 5.66
CA CYS A 350 -5.49 24.41 5.13
C CYS A 350 -4.14 23.87 4.69
N ASP A 351 -4.02 22.56 4.75
CA ASP A 351 -2.90 21.86 4.13
C ASP A 351 -3.00 22.00 2.60
N ARG A 352 -1.89 22.36 1.96
CA ARG A 352 -1.85 22.61 0.51
C ARG A 352 -1.86 21.33 -0.33
N ILE A 353 -1.51 20.20 0.25
CA ILE A 353 -1.46 18.91 -0.45
C ILE A 353 -2.81 18.21 -0.34
N SER A 354 -3.27 17.93 0.86
CA SER A 354 -4.51 17.20 1.11
C SER A 354 -5.78 18.07 1.10
N GLY A 355 -5.62 19.40 1.21
CA GLY A 355 -6.75 20.33 1.38
C GLY A 355 -7.38 20.30 2.78
N LYS A 356 -6.82 19.52 3.73
CA LYS A 356 -7.38 19.36 5.08
C LYS A 356 -7.36 20.67 5.86
N PRO A 357 -8.50 21.07 6.47
CA PRO A 357 -8.55 22.24 7.33
C PRO A 357 -7.66 22.07 8.58
N LEU A 358 -6.90 23.12 8.91
CA LEU A 358 -6.03 23.21 10.07
C LEU A 358 -6.51 24.33 10.99
N HIS A 359 -6.47 24.11 12.29
CA HIS A 359 -6.87 25.08 13.32
C HIS A 359 -5.68 25.63 14.09
#